data_7bc493f33328a045448a5fce97761b8a
#
_entry.id   7bc493f33328a045448a5fce97761b8a
#
_cell.length_a   1.000
_cell.length_b   1.000
_cell.length_c   1.000
_cell.angle_alpha   90.00
_cell.angle_beta   90.00
_cell.angle_gamma   90.00
#
_symmetry.space_group_name_H-M   'P 1'
#
loop_
_entity.id
_entity.type
_entity.pdbx_description
1 polymer ?
#
loop_
_entity_poly.entity_id
_entity_poly.type
_entity_poly.pdbx_seq_one_letter_code
_entity_poly.pdbx_strand_id
1 'polypeptide(L)'
;MGQFFFDKLLQNDGWKSNVLISTDLDGRINSIQENVINAGGQHIKGFAIPGFQNAHSHAFQYAMAGLAEVHNVSHTSDDFWSWREAMYKLALSVTPDHMESIAAMLYAEMLRHGYTNVAEFHYVHHDKNGQSYGNLAEMGSRMIAGAKTAGIGITLVPIFYQKGGFGKEPTIEQRRFISPDTDAYLKLLEASKHACKEYSHANIGLGIHSMRGVEPTDIAEIAKSGPQDIPFHIHISEQLKEIEDSIAYLGKRPVEWLLDNVALNDRYHLVHATHLTPSETRGIANSKANVVICPSTEGNLGDGLFPLRDYQAFGGKWSIGTDSHVGLNPLEELRILDYGQRLITHKRNTFTSELTGNSGEYALDMATIAGRKAMNNFSSAYFKVGEALNASVVDERSPLLASCSETNLASTILYTSDAAQQSATISNGVYMENGKSTAYDQIKSDFIATLNQLKNR
;
A
#
# COMPACT_ATOMS: atom_id res chain seq x y z
N MET A 1 10.11 -18.14 -20.43
CA MET A 1 11.15 -17.10 -20.57
C MET A 1 10.58 -16.00 -21.43
N GLY A 2 10.57 -14.78 -20.93
CA GLY A 2 10.11 -13.59 -21.65
C GLY A 2 11.28 -12.75 -22.14
N GLN A 3 11.04 -11.99 -23.22
CA GLN A 3 11.94 -10.94 -23.70
C GLN A 3 11.11 -9.68 -23.90
N PHE A 4 11.55 -8.55 -23.33
CA PHE A 4 10.87 -7.27 -23.36
C PHE A 4 11.82 -6.20 -23.87
N PHE A 5 11.48 -5.58 -24.98
CA PHE A 5 12.28 -4.52 -25.58
C PHE A 5 11.59 -3.17 -25.33
N PHE A 6 12.20 -2.33 -24.50
CA PHE A 6 11.69 -1.03 -24.09
C PHE A 6 12.28 0.08 -24.95
N ASP A 7 11.44 0.95 -25.49
CA ASP A 7 11.92 2.17 -26.15
C ASP A 7 12.62 3.10 -25.18
N LYS A 8 11.99 3.34 -24.01
CA LYS A 8 12.53 4.13 -22.90
C LYS A 8 12.22 3.46 -21.56
N LEU A 9 13.24 3.34 -20.71
CA LEU A 9 13.15 2.75 -19.38
C LEU A 9 13.85 3.65 -18.36
N LEU A 10 13.16 4.02 -17.27
CA LEU A 10 13.77 4.77 -16.18
C LEU A 10 14.59 3.86 -15.28
N GLN A 11 15.89 4.10 -15.21
CA GLN A 11 16.83 3.49 -14.26
C GLN A 11 17.22 4.50 -13.17
N ASN A 12 17.92 4.05 -12.13
CA ASN A 12 18.35 4.94 -11.04
C ASN A 12 19.28 6.08 -11.50
N ASP A 13 20.00 5.86 -12.59
CA ASP A 13 20.93 6.83 -13.21
C ASP A 13 20.32 7.56 -14.43
N GLY A 14 18.99 7.54 -14.55
CA GLY A 14 18.22 8.25 -15.56
C GLY A 14 17.58 7.36 -16.63
N TRP A 15 17.04 8.00 -17.66
CA TRP A 15 16.36 7.33 -18.76
C TRP A 15 17.32 6.60 -19.68
N LYS A 16 17.02 5.34 -19.99
CA LYS A 16 17.78 4.50 -20.95
C LYS A 16 16.93 4.22 -22.17
N SER A 17 17.58 4.16 -23.33
CA SER A 17 16.91 3.88 -24.61
C SER A 17 17.23 2.47 -25.08
N ASN A 18 16.28 1.86 -25.80
CA ASN A 18 16.48 0.56 -26.46
C ASN A 18 16.99 -0.51 -25.50
N VAL A 19 16.25 -0.71 -24.39
CA VAL A 19 16.65 -1.65 -23.34
C VAL A 19 15.96 -3.00 -23.56
N LEU A 20 16.76 -4.06 -23.68
CA LEU A 20 16.26 -5.44 -23.71
C LEU A 20 16.39 -6.08 -22.32
N ILE A 21 15.28 -6.51 -21.78
CA ILE A 21 15.21 -7.31 -20.53
C ILE A 21 14.75 -8.72 -20.87
N SER A 22 15.50 -9.73 -20.42
CA SER A 22 15.07 -11.13 -20.47
C SER A 22 14.65 -11.60 -19.09
N THR A 23 13.61 -12.47 -19.02
CA THR A 23 13.14 -13.06 -17.76
C THR A 23 13.12 -14.57 -17.84
N ASP A 24 13.15 -15.22 -16.66
CA ASP A 24 12.86 -16.64 -16.51
C ASP A 24 11.35 -16.93 -16.58
N LEU A 25 10.95 -18.17 -16.24
CA LEU A 25 9.55 -18.59 -16.24
C LEU A 25 8.74 -17.98 -15.09
N ASP A 26 9.41 -17.57 -14.01
CA ASP A 26 8.78 -16.92 -12.85
C ASP A 26 8.76 -15.38 -12.98
N GLY A 27 9.14 -14.86 -14.16
CA GLY A 27 9.17 -13.42 -14.44
C GLY A 27 10.33 -12.68 -13.81
N ARG A 28 11.34 -13.38 -13.29
CA ARG A 28 12.54 -12.75 -12.72
C ARG A 28 13.52 -12.37 -13.83
N ILE A 29 14.13 -11.20 -13.69
CA ILE A 29 15.08 -10.64 -14.64
C ILE A 29 16.36 -11.50 -14.68
N ASN A 30 16.69 -12.02 -15.85
CA ASN A 30 17.94 -12.75 -16.11
C ASN A 30 19.04 -11.82 -16.64
N SER A 31 18.69 -10.86 -17.49
CA SER A 31 19.64 -9.90 -18.06
C SER A 31 18.96 -8.58 -18.39
N ILE A 32 19.76 -7.50 -18.34
CA ILE A 32 19.40 -6.15 -18.79
C ILE A 32 20.52 -5.72 -19.77
N GLN A 33 20.13 -5.34 -20.98
CA GLN A 33 21.05 -4.89 -22.01
C GLN A 33 20.55 -3.54 -22.58
N GLU A 34 21.41 -2.55 -22.60
CA GLU A 34 21.09 -1.20 -23.11
C GLU A 34 21.58 -1.01 -24.55
N ASN A 35 20.99 -0.05 -25.27
CA ASN A 35 21.36 0.33 -26.62
C ASN A 35 21.31 -0.84 -27.64
N VAL A 36 20.35 -1.75 -27.45
CA VAL A 36 20.20 -2.91 -28.35
C VAL A 36 19.53 -2.48 -29.66
N ILE A 37 20.06 -2.97 -30.77
CA ILE A 37 19.50 -2.72 -32.10
C ILE A 37 18.79 -3.99 -32.58
N ASN A 38 17.56 -3.85 -33.07
CA ASN A 38 16.75 -4.96 -33.63
C ASN A 38 16.56 -6.12 -32.64
N ALA A 39 16.14 -5.83 -31.42
CA ALA A 39 15.81 -6.86 -30.45
C ALA A 39 14.51 -7.58 -30.82
N GLY A 40 14.51 -8.90 -30.63
CA GLY A 40 13.28 -9.70 -30.62
C GLY A 40 12.49 -9.54 -29.33
N GLY A 41 11.31 -10.18 -29.25
CA GLY A 41 10.48 -10.21 -28.04
C GLY A 41 9.29 -9.24 -28.08
N GLN A 42 8.67 -9.03 -26.90
CA GLN A 42 7.56 -8.09 -26.72
C GLN A 42 8.09 -6.65 -26.77
N HIS A 43 7.67 -5.89 -27.76
CA HIS A 43 8.02 -4.47 -27.86
C HIS A 43 7.15 -3.64 -26.92
N ILE A 44 7.78 -2.92 -26.01
CA ILE A 44 7.16 -2.03 -25.03
C ILE A 44 7.36 -0.60 -25.47
N LYS A 45 6.34 -0.06 -26.12
CA LYS A 45 6.30 1.32 -26.62
C LYS A 45 5.94 2.27 -25.48
N GLY A 46 6.63 3.40 -25.40
CA GLY A 46 6.37 4.44 -24.43
C GLY A 46 7.42 4.55 -23.33
N PHE A 47 7.05 5.20 -22.24
CA PHE A 47 7.92 5.51 -21.14
C PHE A 47 7.67 4.53 -19.99
N ALA A 48 8.56 3.56 -19.81
CA ALA A 48 8.48 2.58 -18.72
C ALA A 48 9.16 3.13 -17.46
N ILE A 49 8.43 3.13 -16.36
CA ILE A 49 8.90 3.45 -15.02
C ILE A 49 8.77 2.20 -14.13
N PRO A 50 9.46 2.13 -12.97
CA PRO A 50 9.23 1.05 -12.01
C PRO A 50 7.74 0.95 -11.65
N GLY A 51 7.23 -0.26 -11.51
CA GLY A 51 5.85 -0.48 -11.06
C GLY A 51 5.64 0.09 -9.65
N PHE A 52 4.52 0.77 -9.45
CA PHE A 52 4.19 1.37 -8.16
C PHE A 52 3.98 0.31 -7.09
N GLN A 53 4.26 0.69 -5.84
CA GLN A 53 4.11 -0.14 -4.65
C GLN A 53 2.98 0.44 -3.81
N ASN A 54 1.93 -0.34 -3.57
CA ASN A 54 0.87 0.04 -2.66
C ASN A 54 1.23 -0.42 -1.25
N ALA A 55 1.79 0.45 -0.44
CA ALA A 55 2.36 0.09 0.85
C ALA A 55 1.31 -0.12 1.97
N HIS A 56 0.03 0.13 1.69
CA HIS A 56 -1.06 -0.06 2.66
C HIS A 56 -2.42 -0.19 1.96
N SER A 57 -3.18 -1.23 2.31
CA SER A 57 -4.45 -1.60 1.69
C SER A 57 -5.32 -2.39 2.67
N HIS A 58 -6.64 -2.18 2.61
CA HIS A 58 -7.68 -2.97 3.26
C HIS A 58 -8.66 -3.47 2.20
N ALA A 59 -8.35 -4.57 1.52
CA ALA A 59 -9.06 -5.00 0.31
C ALA A 59 -10.59 -5.08 0.46
N PHE A 60 -11.10 -5.57 1.60
CA PHE A 60 -12.54 -5.72 1.78
C PHE A 60 -13.29 -4.37 1.73
N GLN A 61 -12.65 -3.27 2.10
CA GLN A 61 -13.24 -1.93 2.09
C GLN A 61 -13.56 -1.43 0.67
N TYR A 62 -12.92 -1.98 -0.35
CA TYR A 62 -13.23 -1.65 -1.74
C TYR A 62 -14.72 -1.89 -2.08
N ALA A 63 -15.37 -2.87 -1.44
CA ALA A 63 -16.79 -3.13 -1.64
C ALA A 63 -17.71 -2.08 -1.01
N MET A 64 -17.20 -1.13 -0.23
CA MET A 64 -17.99 -0.03 0.36
C MET A 64 -17.71 1.33 -0.27
N ALA A 65 -16.86 1.41 -1.29
CA ALA A 65 -16.52 2.68 -1.94
C ALA A 65 -17.79 3.46 -2.34
N GLY A 66 -17.85 4.73 -1.94
CA GLY A 66 -18.99 5.63 -2.15
C GLY A 66 -20.21 5.42 -1.22
N LEU A 67 -20.30 4.32 -0.47
CA LEU A 67 -21.44 4.08 0.43
C LEU A 67 -21.36 4.92 1.71
N ALA A 68 -20.17 5.26 2.16
CA ALA A 68 -19.95 6.11 3.32
C ALA A 68 -20.11 7.61 3.01
N GLU A 69 -20.28 7.98 1.73
CA GLU A 69 -20.50 9.37 1.28
C GLU A 69 -21.98 9.79 1.34
N VAL A 70 -22.86 8.92 1.82
CA VAL A 70 -24.29 9.22 1.98
C VAL A 70 -24.53 9.70 3.41
N HIS A 71 -24.60 11.01 3.58
CA HIS A 71 -24.77 11.65 4.88
C HIS A 71 -26.25 11.70 5.31
N ASN A 72 -26.50 11.40 6.58
CA ASN A 72 -27.83 11.59 7.14
C ASN A 72 -27.99 13.05 7.60
N VAL A 73 -28.84 13.81 6.91
CA VAL A 73 -29.08 15.25 7.19
C VAL A 73 -29.60 15.52 8.61
N SER A 74 -30.04 14.53 9.36
CA SER A 74 -30.44 14.64 10.78
C SER A 74 -29.27 14.57 11.77
N HIS A 75 -28.08 14.16 11.33
CA HIS A 75 -26.87 14.12 12.15
C HIS A 75 -26.03 15.37 11.93
N THR A 76 -25.55 15.98 13.01
CA THR A 76 -24.79 17.24 13.00
C THR A 76 -23.29 17.05 12.73
N SER A 77 -22.79 15.82 12.80
CA SER A 77 -21.39 15.49 12.47
C SER A 77 -21.35 14.20 11.67
N ASP A 78 -20.61 14.24 10.57
CA ASP A 78 -20.18 13.06 9.82
C ASP A 78 -18.65 13.08 9.85
N ASP A 79 -18.07 12.01 10.38
CA ASP A 79 -16.66 11.90 10.70
C ASP A 79 -16.16 10.45 10.54
N PHE A 80 -14.90 10.24 10.86
CA PHE A 80 -14.27 8.91 10.91
C PHE A 80 -15.13 7.84 11.62
N TRP A 81 -15.91 8.20 12.61
CA TRP A 81 -16.67 7.24 13.41
C TRP A 81 -17.93 6.75 12.69
N SER A 82 -18.61 7.61 11.91
CA SER A 82 -19.74 7.21 11.07
C SER A 82 -19.29 6.32 9.91
N TRP A 83 -18.17 6.63 9.29
CA TRP A 83 -17.51 5.77 8.28
C TRP A 83 -17.19 4.39 8.86
N ARG A 84 -16.67 4.32 10.09
CA ARG A 84 -16.31 3.06 10.76
C ARG A 84 -17.51 2.15 10.99
N GLU A 85 -18.71 2.70 11.26
CA GLU A 85 -19.92 1.89 11.40
C GLU A 85 -20.30 1.19 10.08
N ALA A 86 -20.19 1.88 8.95
CA ALA A 86 -20.43 1.29 7.62
C ALA A 86 -19.41 0.18 7.34
N MET A 87 -18.15 0.39 7.70
CA MET A 87 -17.07 -0.59 7.58
C MET A 87 -17.36 -1.84 8.43
N TYR A 88 -17.82 -1.73 9.67
CA TYR A 88 -18.17 -2.87 10.50
C TYR A 88 -19.33 -3.69 9.90
N LYS A 89 -20.37 -3.03 9.37
CA LYS A 89 -21.49 -3.73 8.70
C LYS A 89 -20.98 -4.58 7.52
N LEU A 90 -20.09 -4.02 6.71
CA LEU A 90 -19.47 -4.77 5.63
C LEU A 90 -18.62 -5.92 6.16
N ALA A 91 -17.73 -5.66 7.11
CA ALA A 91 -16.82 -6.66 7.68
C ALA A 91 -17.59 -7.85 8.27
N LEU A 92 -18.76 -7.64 8.88
CA LEU A 92 -19.62 -8.71 9.41
C LEU A 92 -20.38 -9.50 8.34
N SER A 93 -20.46 -8.98 7.11
CA SER A 93 -21.25 -9.57 6.02
C SER A 93 -20.41 -10.40 5.05
N VAL A 94 -19.12 -10.06 4.86
CA VAL A 94 -18.26 -10.72 3.88
C VAL A 94 -17.97 -12.19 4.27
N THR A 95 -18.11 -13.09 3.28
CA THR A 95 -17.68 -14.49 3.36
C THR A 95 -16.27 -14.65 2.80
N PRO A 96 -15.62 -15.83 2.97
CA PRO A 96 -14.36 -16.10 2.29
C PRO A 96 -14.42 -15.92 0.77
N ASP A 97 -15.48 -16.39 0.11
CA ASP A 97 -15.65 -16.25 -1.35
C ASP A 97 -15.85 -14.78 -1.75
N HIS A 98 -16.61 -14.00 -0.95
CA HIS A 98 -16.71 -12.55 -1.14
C HIS A 98 -15.36 -11.86 -1.01
N MET A 99 -14.54 -12.25 -0.02
CA MET A 99 -13.20 -11.69 0.20
C MET A 99 -12.30 -11.92 -1.01
N GLU A 100 -12.28 -13.15 -1.54
CA GLU A 100 -11.49 -13.50 -2.73
C GLU A 100 -11.91 -12.66 -3.95
N SER A 101 -13.22 -12.55 -4.20
CA SER A 101 -13.76 -11.79 -5.33
C SER A 101 -13.48 -10.28 -5.21
N ILE A 102 -13.64 -9.71 -4.01
CA ILE A 102 -13.36 -8.29 -3.76
C ILE A 102 -11.86 -8.01 -3.93
N ALA A 103 -11.01 -8.85 -3.34
CA ALA A 103 -9.56 -8.72 -3.44
C ALA A 103 -9.09 -8.85 -4.89
N ALA A 104 -9.59 -9.83 -5.64
CA ALA A 104 -9.23 -10.02 -7.06
C ALA A 104 -9.56 -8.77 -7.89
N MET A 105 -10.77 -8.18 -7.69
CA MET A 105 -11.16 -6.98 -8.44
C MET A 105 -10.33 -5.76 -8.06
N LEU A 106 -10.13 -5.51 -6.77
CA LEU A 106 -9.28 -4.43 -6.31
C LEU A 106 -7.87 -4.53 -6.90
N TYR A 107 -7.26 -5.71 -6.82
CA TYR A 107 -5.90 -5.93 -7.31
C TYR A 107 -5.80 -5.81 -8.83
N ALA A 108 -6.84 -6.23 -9.56
CA ALA A 108 -6.92 -6.00 -11.00
C ALA A 108 -7.02 -4.50 -11.35
N GLU A 109 -7.78 -3.72 -10.56
CA GLU A 109 -7.81 -2.26 -10.73
C GLU A 109 -6.49 -1.60 -10.32
N MET A 110 -5.80 -2.07 -9.27
CA MET A 110 -4.45 -1.60 -8.94
C MET A 110 -3.48 -1.79 -10.11
N LEU A 111 -3.49 -2.94 -10.78
CA LEU A 111 -2.68 -3.20 -11.98
C LEU A 111 -3.03 -2.24 -13.12
N ARG A 112 -4.30 -1.89 -13.29
CA ARG A 112 -4.75 -0.88 -14.29
C ARG A 112 -4.21 0.51 -14.01
N HIS A 113 -3.81 0.80 -12.78
CA HIS A 113 -3.22 2.07 -12.37
C HIS A 113 -1.68 2.00 -12.17
N GLY A 114 -1.06 0.85 -12.54
CA GLY A 114 0.39 0.68 -12.50
C GLY A 114 0.98 0.21 -11.19
N TYR A 115 0.16 -0.10 -10.19
CA TYR A 115 0.65 -0.84 -9.02
C TYR A 115 0.98 -2.27 -9.42
N THR A 116 2.07 -2.79 -8.92
CA THR A 116 2.54 -4.17 -9.20
C THR A 116 2.70 -5.00 -7.94
N ASN A 117 2.68 -4.37 -6.77
CA ASN A 117 2.70 -5.03 -5.47
C ASN A 117 1.81 -4.28 -4.48
N VAL A 118 1.27 -5.03 -3.51
CA VAL A 118 0.45 -4.49 -2.43
C VAL A 118 0.85 -5.09 -1.08
N ALA A 119 0.96 -4.27 -0.03
CA ALA A 119 0.97 -4.69 1.36
C ALA A 119 -0.47 -4.65 1.87
N GLU A 120 -1.04 -5.82 2.06
CA GLU A 120 -2.44 -6.00 2.44
C GLU A 120 -2.59 -6.11 3.95
N PHE A 121 -3.02 -5.03 4.60
CA PHE A 121 -3.21 -4.91 6.04
C PHE A 121 -4.55 -5.55 6.43
N HIS A 122 -4.50 -6.85 6.74
CA HIS A 122 -5.64 -7.73 6.84
C HIS A 122 -6.04 -8.02 8.28
N TYR A 123 -7.27 -7.65 8.70
CA TYR A 123 -7.77 -7.87 10.05
C TYR A 123 -9.12 -8.60 10.15
N VAL A 124 -9.75 -9.01 9.06
CA VAL A 124 -10.97 -9.84 9.10
C VAL A 124 -10.57 -11.31 9.13
N HIS A 125 -10.31 -11.88 10.31
CA HIS A 125 -9.74 -13.22 10.45
C HIS A 125 -10.77 -14.33 10.66
N HIS A 126 -11.81 -14.04 11.44
CA HIS A 126 -12.77 -15.04 11.95
C HIS A 126 -14.07 -15.05 11.15
N ASP A 127 -14.91 -16.03 11.41
CA ASP A 127 -16.26 -16.09 10.86
C ASP A 127 -17.14 -14.94 11.41
N LYS A 128 -18.35 -14.82 10.89
CA LYS A 128 -19.28 -13.74 11.29
C LYS A 128 -19.69 -13.80 12.78
N ASN A 129 -19.46 -14.92 13.45
CA ASN A 129 -19.73 -15.11 14.88
C ASN A 129 -18.47 -14.89 15.74
N GLY A 130 -17.31 -14.59 15.13
CA GLY A 130 -16.03 -14.42 15.80
C GLY A 130 -15.32 -15.74 16.09
N GLN A 131 -15.74 -16.85 15.46
CA GLN A 131 -15.08 -18.15 15.61
C GLN A 131 -14.00 -18.32 14.54
N SER A 132 -12.88 -18.92 14.93
CA SER A 132 -11.82 -19.25 13.98
C SER A 132 -12.32 -20.26 12.95
N TYR A 133 -11.91 -20.08 11.70
CA TYR A 133 -12.07 -21.11 10.68
C TYR A 133 -11.16 -22.30 10.98
N GLY A 134 -11.45 -23.48 10.38
CA GLY A 134 -10.57 -24.64 10.47
C GLY A 134 -9.16 -24.35 9.97
N ASN A 135 -9.02 -23.50 8.94
CA ASN A 135 -7.77 -22.87 8.55
C ASN A 135 -7.73 -21.46 9.19
N LEU A 136 -6.79 -21.21 10.11
CA LEU A 136 -6.67 -19.91 10.78
C LEU A 136 -6.45 -18.76 9.78
N ALA A 137 -5.77 -19.03 8.66
CA ALA A 137 -5.49 -18.07 7.60
C ALA A 137 -6.55 -18.07 6.48
N GLU A 138 -7.76 -18.60 6.68
CA GLU A 138 -8.76 -18.75 5.62
C GLU A 138 -8.97 -17.46 4.83
N MET A 139 -9.25 -16.36 5.51
CA MET A 139 -9.52 -15.07 4.87
C MET A 139 -8.27 -14.52 4.16
N GLY A 140 -7.08 -14.66 4.78
CA GLY A 140 -5.80 -14.29 4.16
C GLY A 140 -5.48 -15.15 2.92
N SER A 141 -5.77 -16.45 2.96
CA SER A 141 -5.60 -17.35 1.81
C SER A 141 -6.46 -16.91 0.62
N ARG A 142 -7.67 -16.39 0.88
CA ARG A 142 -8.56 -15.85 -0.16
C ARG A 142 -8.01 -14.58 -0.81
N MET A 143 -7.37 -13.71 -0.03
CA MET A 143 -6.67 -12.54 -0.59
C MET A 143 -5.48 -12.94 -1.46
N ILE A 144 -4.70 -13.94 -1.03
CA ILE A 144 -3.59 -14.49 -1.83
C ILE A 144 -4.12 -15.09 -3.14
N ALA A 145 -5.24 -15.83 -3.09
CA ALA A 145 -5.90 -16.38 -4.29
C ALA A 145 -6.36 -15.26 -5.24
N GLY A 146 -6.98 -14.21 -4.70
CA GLY A 146 -7.35 -13.01 -5.45
C GLY A 146 -6.14 -12.33 -6.11
N ALA A 147 -5.03 -12.17 -5.38
CA ALA A 147 -3.79 -11.61 -5.91
C ALA A 147 -3.18 -12.46 -7.03
N LYS A 148 -3.19 -13.78 -6.87
CA LYS A 148 -2.74 -14.74 -7.88
C LYS A 148 -3.60 -14.65 -9.14
N THR A 149 -4.92 -14.57 -8.99
CA THR A 149 -5.86 -14.46 -10.11
C THR A 149 -5.70 -13.13 -10.87
N ALA A 150 -5.49 -12.03 -10.17
CA ALA A 150 -5.21 -10.73 -10.77
C ALA A 150 -3.82 -10.67 -11.41
N GLY A 151 -2.81 -11.32 -10.82
CA GLY A 151 -1.41 -11.30 -11.26
C GLY A 151 -0.54 -10.26 -10.56
N ILE A 152 -0.95 -9.74 -9.40
CA ILE A 152 -0.19 -8.76 -8.59
C ILE A 152 0.66 -9.46 -7.52
N GLY A 153 1.81 -8.88 -7.17
CA GLY A 153 2.56 -9.32 -5.97
C GLY A 153 1.85 -8.88 -4.69
N ILE A 154 1.83 -9.73 -3.66
CA ILE A 154 1.18 -9.42 -2.38
C ILE A 154 2.12 -9.69 -1.20
N THR A 155 2.17 -8.76 -0.25
CA THR A 155 2.66 -9.01 1.11
C THR A 155 1.45 -9.02 2.04
N LEU A 156 1.03 -10.20 2.45
CA LEU A 156 -0.07 -10.34 3.40
C LEU A 156 0.42 -9.92 4.79
N VAL A 157 -0.27 -8.99 5.41
CA VAL A 157 0.03 -8.48 6.75
C VAL A 157 -1.16 -8.81 7.67
N PRO A 158 -1.20 -10.02 8.27
CA PRO A 158 -2.23 -10.35 9.25
C PRO A 158 -2.04 -9.49 10.49
N ILE A 159 -3.14 -8.93 10.98
CA ILE A 159 -3.11 -7.87 11.98
C ILE A 159 -3.45 -8.40 13.36
N PHE A 160 -2.61 -8.09 14.34
CA PHE A 160 -2.94 -8.22 15.74
C PHE A 160 -3.94 -7.12 16.13
N TYR A 161 -5.13 -7.55 16.52
CA TYR A 161 -6.20 -6.70 17.01
C TYR A 161 -6.78 -7.32 18.28
N GLN A 162 -6.80 -6.61 19.39
CA GLN A 162 -7.10 -7.17 20.72
C GLN A 162 -8.14 -6.35 21.49
N LYS A 163 -8.16 -5.02 21.30
CA LYS A 163 -8.91 -4.08 22.13
C LYS A 163 -9.86 -3.20 21.33
N GLY A 164 -10.93 -2.74 21.99
CA GLY A 164 -11.90 -1.81 21.41
C GLY A 164 -11.49 -0.34 21.42
N GLY A 165 -10.38 -0.04 22.08
CA GLY A 165 -9.81 1.28 22.30
C GLY A 165 -8.88 1.24 23.51
N PHE A 166 -8.22 2.36 23.85
CA PHE A 166 -7.36 2.45 25.03
C PHE A 166 -8.12 2.04 26.30
N GLY A 167 -7.68 0.96 26.96
CA GLY A 167 -8.31 0.41 28.18
C GLY A 167 -9.75 -0.11 27.98
N LYS A 168 -10.20 -0.36 26.76
CA LYS A 168 -11.55 -0.80 26.46
C LYS A 168 -11.57 -2.20 25.87
N GLU A 169 -12.51 -3.02 26.35
CA GLU A 169 -12.76 -4.32 25.74
C GLU A 169 -13.34 -4.19 24.33
N PRO A 170 -13.10 -5.20 23.45
CA PRO A 170 -13.65 -5.20 22.09
C PRO A 170 -15.17 -5.15 22.10
N THR A 171 -15.76 -4.42 21.16
CA THR A 171 -17.21 -4.45 20.91
C THR A 171 -17.61 -5.70 20.13
N ILE A 172 -18.90 -6.01 20.12
CA ILE A 172 -19.42 -7.19 19.40
C ILE A 172 -19.19 -7.07 17.89
N GLU A 173 -19.12 -5.85 17.34
CA GLU A 173 -18.85 -5.57 15.92
C GLU A 173 -17.41 -5.93 15.53
N GLN A 174 -16.50 -5.91 16.48
CA GLN A 174 -15.07 -6.22 16.27
C GLN A 174 -14.73 -7.72 16.37
N ARG A 175 -15.71 -8.58 16.73
CA ARG A 175 -15.49 -10.01 17.02
C ARG A 175 -14.74 -10.80 15.93
N ARG A 176 -14.81 -10.37 14.66
CA ARG A 176 -14.10 -11.02 13.55
C ARG A 176 -12.60 -10.72 13.51
N PHE A 177 -12.14 -9.73 14.27
CA PHE A 177 -10.77 -9.20 14.20
C PHE A 177 -9.89 -9.73 15.33
N ILE A 178 -10.48 -10.19 16.43
CA ILE A 178 -9.84 -10.31 17.72
C ILE A 178 -8.96 -11.54 17.84
N SER A 179 -7.67 -11.30 18.08
CA SER A 179 -6.76 -12.28 18.67
C SER A 179 -6.63 -11.97 20.17
N PRO A 180 -6.95 -12.91 21.06
CA PRO A 180 -7.06 -12.61 22.49
C PRO A 180 -5.72 -12.26 23.14
N ASP A 181 -4.62 -12.79 22.60
CA ASP A 181 -3.26 -12.66 23.13
C ASP A 181 -2.20 -12.78 22.03
N THR A 182 -0.95 -12.55 22.41
CA THR A 182 0.21 -12.64 21.52
C THR A 182 0.41 -14.03 20.94
N ASP A 183 0.14 -15.09 21.70
CA ASP A 183 0.28 -16.49 21.25
C ASP A 183 -0.73 -16.83 20.15
N ALA A 184 -1.98 -16.41 20.30
CA ALA A 184 -3.02 -16.60 19.29
C ALA A 184 -2.68 -15.84 17.99
N TYR A 185 -2.19 -14.61 18.13
CA TYR A 185 -1.74 -13.83 16.98
C TYR A 185 -0.53 -14.47 16.27
N LEU A 186 0.48 -14.94 17.00
CA LEU A 186 1.65 -15.59 16.40
C LEU A 186 1.28 -16.90 15.68
N LYS A 187 0.28 -17.65 16.15
CA LYS A 187 -0.27 -18.82 15.45
C LYS A 187 -0.96 -18.41 14.14
N LEU A 188 -1.73 -17.33 14.13
CA LEU A 188 -2.34 -16.76 12.93
C LEU A 188 -1.28 -16.30 11.94
N LEU A 189 -0.23 -15.61 12.41
CA LEU A 189 0.89 -15.17 11.59
C LEU A 189 1.60 -16.35 10.90
N GLU A 190 1.89 -17.42 11.64
CA GLU A 190 2.54 -18.62 11.07
C GLU A 190 1.64 -19.34 10.06
N ALA A 191 0.33 -19.46 10.33
CA ALA A 191 -0.63 -20.00 9.38
C ALA A 191 -0.68 -19.16 8.10
N SER A 192 -0.67 -17.83 8.23
CA SER A 192 -0.64 -16.89 7.10
C SER A 192 0.66 -16.99 6.31
N LYS A 193 1.80 -17.14 6.99
CA LYS A 193 3.11 -17.38 6.35
C LYS A 193 3.11 -18.69 5.55
N HIS A 194 2.42 -19.71 6.06
CA HIS A 194 2.26 -20.96 5.33
C HIS A 194 1.40 -20.78 4.07
N ALA A 195 0.29 -20.04 4.18
CA ALA A 195 -0.58 -19.74 3.03
C ALA A 195 0.14 -18.98 1.90
N CYS A 196 1.09 -18.10 2.23
CA CYS A 196 1.89 -17.39 1.21
C CYS A 196 2.67 -18.33 0.28
N LYS A 197 2.95 -19.58 0.68
CA LYS A 197 3.64 -20.57 -0.18
C LYS A 197 2.84 -21.00 -1.41
N GLU A 198 1.53 -20.77 -1.43
CA GLU A 198 0.64 -21.11 -2.55
C GLU A 198 0.79 -20.18 -3.75
N TYR A 199 1.53 -19.06 -3.58
CA TYR A 199 1.79 -18.09 -4.64
C TYR A 199 3.23 -17.58 -4.57
N SER A 200 4.03 -17.81 -5.62
CA SER A 200 5.46 -17.46 -5.66
C SER A 200 5.75 -15.95 -5.51
N HIS A 201 4.75 -15.10 -5.72
CA HIS A 201 4.83 -13.65 -5.54
C HIS A 201 4.07 -13.17 -4.29
N ALA A 202 3.76 -14.08 -3.36
CA ALA A 202 3.24 -13.74 -2.05
C ALA A 202 4.36 -13.71 -1.01
N ASN A 203 4.28 -12.75 -0.10
CA ASN A 203 5.19 -12.58 1.04
C ASN A 203 4.37 -12.33 2.32
N ILE A 204 5.02 -12.30 3.47
CA ILE A 204 4.41 -12.08 4.77
C ILE A 204 4.98 -10.84 5.43
N GLY A 205 4.13 -10.06 6.10
CA GLY A 205 4.48 -9.00 7.03
C GLY A 205 3.83 -9.24 8.39
N LEU A 206 4.33 -8.58 9.41
CA LEU A 206 3.75 -8.53 10.75
C LEU A 206 3.00 -7.21 10.90
N GLY A 207 1.81 -7.22 11.51
CA GLY A 207 1.05 -6.00 11.70
C GLY A 207 0.39 -5.92 13.07
N ILE A 208 0.43 -4.72 13.63
CA ILE A 208 -0.33 -4.29 14.80
C ILE A 208 -1.39 -3.31 14.31
N HIS A 209 -2.67 -3.49 14.72
CA HIS A 209 -3.70 -2.57 14.25
C HIS A 209 -3.32 -1.11 14.56
N SER A 210 -3.13 -0.81 15.83
CA SER A 210 -2.75 0.53 16.32
C SER A 210 -2.51 0.46 17.83
N MET A 211 -2.05 1.53 18.43
CA MET A 211 -1.97 1.69 19.90
C MET A 211 -3.37 1.61 20.57
N ARG A 212 -4.43 1.89 19.82
CA ARG A 212 -5.83 1.75 20.28
C ARG A 212 -6.31 0.29 20.31
N GLY A 213 -5.76 -0.52 19.42
CA GLY A 213 -6.25 -1.87 19.14
C GLY A 213 -5.48 -2.99 19.84
N VAL A 214 -4.34 -2.70 20.46
CA VAL A 214 -3.51 -3.69 21.16
C VAL A 214 -2.93 -3.08 22.43
N GLU A 215 -2.82 -3.88 23.50
CA GLU A 215 -2.18 -3.44 24.75
C GLU A 215 -0.72 -3.04 24.49
N PRO A 216 -0.26 -1.91 25.04
CA PRO A 216 1.10 -1.42 24.80
C PRO A 216 2.19 -2.43 25.18
N THR A 217 2.00 -3.20 26.26
CA THR A 217 2.92 -4.28 26.67
C THR A 217 3.06 -5.36 25.60
N ASP A 218 1.95 -5.72 24.95
CA ASP A 218 1.92 -6.75 23.93
C ASP A 218 2.52 -6.24 22.61
N ILE A 219 2.36 -4.93 22.30
CA ILE A 219 3.07 -4.28 21.19
C ILE A 219 4.58 -4.38 21.40
N ALA A 220 5.08 -4.03 22.58
CA ALA A 220 6.50 -4.09 22.91
C ALA A 220 7.03 -5.54 22.89
N GLU A 221 6.23 -6.49 23.35
CA GLU A 221 6.55 -7.92 23.30
C GLU A 221 6.70 -8.43 21.88
N ILE A 222 5.70 -8.18 21.01
CA ILE A 222 5.72 -8.59 19.60
C ILE A 222 6.86 -7.90 18.85
N ALA A 223 7.11 -6.62 19.10
CA ALA A 223 8.22 -5.89 18.49
C ALA A 223 9.59 -6.51 18.85
N LYS A 224 9.75 -7.02 20.08
CA LYS A 224 10.98 -7.61 20.60
C LYS A 224 11.13 -9.10 20.24
N SER A 225 10.06 -9.88 20.39
CA SER A 225 10.10 -11.34 20.36
C SER A 225 9.52 -11.94 19.08
N GLY A 226 8.75 -11.18 18.31
CA GLY A 226 8.23 -11.58 16.99
C GLY A 226 9.32 -11.70 15.91
N PRO A 227 8.99 -12.19 14.72
CA PRO A 227 9.93 -12.29 13.59
C PRO A 227 10.59 -10.94 13.30
N GLN A 228 11.92 -10.94 13.14
CA GLN A 228 12.72 -9.73 12.92
C GLN A 228 13.10 -9.52 11.44
N ASP A 229 12.86 -10.51 10.60
CA ASP A 229 13.23 -10.59 9.18
C ASP A 229 12.09 -10.24 8.21
N ILE A 230 10.96 -9.74 8.75
CA ILE A 230 9.79 -9.33 7.97
C ILE A 230 9.38 -7.89 8.31
N PRO A 231 8.69 -7.17 7.41
CA PRO A 231 8.23 -5.81 7.67
C PRO A 231 7.19 -5.79 8.80
N PHE A 232 7.19 -4.69 9.57
CA PHE A 232 6.28 -4.45 10.69
C PHE A 232 5.42 -3.22 10.39
N HIS A 233 4.11 -3.39 10.33
CA HIS A 233 3.14 -2.35 9.99
C HIS A 233 2.28 -1.97 11.19
N ILE A 234 1.98 -0.68 11.35
CA ILE A 234 1.10 -0.18 12.41
C ILE A 234 0.48 1.16 12.01
N HIS A 235 -0.86 1.32 12.20
CA HIS A 235 -1.50 2.64 12.18
C HIS A 235 -1.10 3.43 13.42
N ILE A 236 -0.74 4.69 13.27
CA ILE A 236 -0.31 5.50 14.41
C ILE A 236 -0.57 6.99 14.18
N SER A 237 -1.06 7.65 15.20
CA SER A 237 -1.28 9.11 15.21
C SER A 237 -2.11 9.61 14.03
N GLU A 238 -3.10 8.83 13.62
CA GLU A 238 -4.00 9.11 12.50
C GLU A 238 -4.97 10.24 12.83
N GLN A 239 -5.64 10.14 13.97
CA GLN A 239 -6.71 11.01 14.41
C GLN A 239 -6.33 11.83 15.65
N LEU A 240 -6.80 13.08 15.75
CA LEU A 240 -6.60 13.91 16.96
C LEU A 240 -7.14 13.22 18.21
N LYS A 241 -8.30 12.57 18.10
CA LYS A 241 -8.87 11.80 19.22
C LYS A 241 -7.98 10.65 19.68
N GLU A 242 -7.25 10.01 18.80
CA GLU A 242 -6.26 8.98 19.17
C GLU A 242 -5.16 9.59 20.06
N ILE A 243 -4.70 10.80 19.71
CA ILE A 243 -3.69 11.50 20.51
C ILE A 243 -4.23 11.80 21.90
N GLU A 244 -5.44 12.37 21.99
CA GLU A 244 -6.10 12.71 23.26
C GLU A 244 -6.28 11.46 24.14
N ASP A 245 -6.84 10.39 23.57
CA ASP A 245 -7.09 9.13 24.29
C ASP A 245 -5.78 8.47 24.75
N SER A 246 -4.72 8.52 23.93
CA SER A 246 -3.39 8.01 24.27
C SER A 246 -2.77 8.79 25.44
N ILE A 247 -2.83 10.13 25.41
CA ILE A 247 -2.32 10.95 26.51
C ILE A 247 -3.10 10.67 27.81
N ALA A 248 -4.42 10.55 27.72
CA ALA A 248 -5.26 10.24 28.87
C ALA A 248 -4.95 8.85 29.50
N TYR A 249 -4.65 7.86 28.67
CA TYR A 249 -4.43 6.48 29.12
C TYR A 249 -2.97 6.19 29.46
N LEU A 250 -2.01 6.65 28.63
CA LEU A 250 -0.58 6.32 28.75
C LEU A 250 0.25 7.48 29.32
N GLY A 251 -0.30 8.69 29.43
CA GLY A 251 0.46 9.91 29.76
C GLY A 251 1.40 10.38 28.64
N LYS A 252 1.30 9.79 27.46
CA LYS A 252 2.17 10.03 26.28
C LYS A 252 1.38 10.02 24.97
N ARG A 253 1.92 10.71 23.98
CA ARG A 253 1.44 10.62 22.59
C ARG A 253 1.82 9.25 22.01
N PRO A 254 1.08 8.73 20.99
CA PRO A 254 1.35 7.41 20.42
C PRO A 254 2.78 7.22 19.92
N VAL A 255 3.29 8.14 19.11
CA VAL A 255 4.65 8.05 18.55
C VAL A 255 5.71 8.27 19.62
N GLU A 256 5.49 9.17 20.58
CA GLU A 256 6.39 9.35 21.73
C GLU A 256 6.53 8.03 22.51
N TRP A 257 5.40 7.36 22.81
CA TRP A 257 5.44 6.08 23.49
C TRP A 257 6.17 5.02 22.67
N LEU A 258 5.91 4.95 21.35
CA LEU A 258 6.53 3.96 20.47
C LEU A 258 8.05 4.15 20.40
N LEU A 259 8.54 5.39 20.28
CA LEU A 259 9.96 5.71 20.27
C LEU A 259 10.68 5.36 21.57
N ASP A 260 9.98 5.45 22.71
CA ASP A 260 10.56 5.14 24.02
C ASP A 260 10.60 3.64 24.33
N ASN A 261 9.70 2.84 23.74
CA ASN A 261 9.49 1.45 24.13
C ASN A 261 9.85 0.42 23.04
N VAL A 262 10.00 0.88 21.78
CA VAL A 262 10.30 0.01 20.65
C VAL A 262 11.55 0.48 19.92
N ALA A 263 12.50 -0.43 19.69
CA ALA A 263 13.70 -0.15 18.89
C ALA A 263 13.36 -0.09 17.40
N LEU A 264 12.80 1.04 16.97
CA LEU A 264 12.42 1.27 15.59
C LEU A 264 13.64 1.20 14.66
N ASN A 265 13.44 0.65 13.46
CA ASN A 265 14.42 0.60 12.38
C ASN A 265 13.70 0.60 11.03
N ASP A 266 14.41 0.33 9.93
CA ASP A 266 13.90 0.43 8.56
C ASP A 266 12.93 -0.69 8.14
N ARG A 267 12.65 -1.67 9.01
CA ARG A 267 11.57 -2.65 8.81
C ARG A 267 10.20 -2.15 9.25
N TYR A 268 10.14 -1.04 10.03
CA TYR A 268 8.88 -0.49 10.51
C TYR A 268 8.23 0.44 9.51
N HIS A 269 6.92 0.25 9.31
CA HIS A 269 6.06 1.03 8.43
C HIS A 269 4.93 1.64 9.26
N LEU A 270 5.09 2.93 9.58
CA LEU A 270 4.17 3.71 10.39
C LEU A 270 3.12 4.32 9.46
N VAL A 271 1.89 3.81 9.50
CA VAL A 271 0.82 4.24 8.59
C VAL A 271 0.18 5.52 9.12
N HIS A 272 -0.05 6.46 8.23
CA HIS A 272 -0.50 7.84 8.43
C HIS A 272 0.53 8.73 9.13
N ALA A 273 0.73 8.53 10.43
CA ALA A 273 1.56 9.41 11.27
C ALA A 273 1.22 10.91 11.08
N THR A 274 -0.07 11.22 10.88
CA THR A 274 -0.59 12.53 10.45
C THR A 274 -0.28 13.61 11.47
N HIS A 275 -0.51 13.31 12.76
CA HIS A 275 -0.41 14.28 13.84
C HIS A 275 0.86 14.11 14.66
N LEU A 276 1.98 14.62 14.15
CA LEU A 276 3.29 14.56 14.81
C LEU A 276 3.72 15.91 15.37
N THR A 277 4.44 15.88 16.50
CA THR A 277 5.27 16.99 16.95
C THR A 277 6.59 17.03 16.20
N PRO A 278 7.33 18.16 16.17
CA PRO A 278 8.67 18.21 15.56
C PRO A 278 9.66 17.20 16.16
N SER A 279 9.54 16.88 17.46
CA SER A 279 10.38 15.87 18.11
C SER A 279 10.05 14.44 17.65
N GLU A 280 8.76 14.11 17.52
CA GLU A 280 8.31 12.82 16.98
C GLU A 280 8.73 12.66 15.51
N THR A 281 8.54 13.68 14.68
CA THR A 281 8.96 13.70 13.28
C THR A 281 10.45 13.42 13.13
N ARG A 282 11.29 14.08 13.92
CA ARG A 282 12.74 13.86 13.96
C ARG A 282 13.08 12.45 14.49
N GLY A 283 12.38 12.00 15.53
CA GLY A 283 12.58 10.68 16.14
C GLY A 283 12.36 9.55 15.13
N ILE A 284 11.24 9.58 14.37
CA ILE A 284 10.95 8.60 13.32
C ILE A 284 12.04 8.64 12.24
N ALA A 285 12.40 9.83 11.73
CA ALA A 285 13.42 9.95 10.70
C ALA A 285 14.78 9.37 11.16
N ASN A 286 15.20 9.68 12.38
CA ASN A 286 16.45 9.17 12.96
C ASN A 286 16.45 7.65 13.17
N SER A 287 15.30 7.06 13.48
CA SER A 287 15.14 5.61 13.63
C SER A 287 15.26 4.84 12.31
N LYS A 288 15.14 5.54 11.18
CA LYS A 288 15.04 4.99 9.80
C LYS A 288 13.73 4.24 9.52
N ALA A 289 12.76 4.29 10.42
CA ALA A 289 11.42 3.77 10.14
C ALA A 289 10.80 4.55 8.97
N ASN A 290 9.97 3.84 8.19
CA ASN A 290 9.28 4.43 7.04
C ASN A 290 7.90 4.92 7.47
N VAL A 291 7.41 5.97 6.82
CA VAL A 291 6.02 6.40 6.95
C VAL A 291 5.26 6.00 5.68
N VAL A 292 4.08 5.42 5.84
CA VAL A 292 3.16 5.15 4.73
C VAL A 292 2.03 6.18 4.79
N ILE A 293 1.95 7.01 3.77
CA ILE A 293 0.97 8.10 3.68
C ILE A 293 -0.13 7.66 2.70
N CYS A 294 -1.40 7.89 3.06
CA CYS A 294 -2.55 7.50 2.26
C CYS A 294 -3.39 8.74 1.90
N PRO A 295 -2.88 9.62 1.02
CA PRO A 295 -3.37 10.99 0.85
C PRO A 295 -4.85 11.11 0.48
N SER A 296 -5.36 10.22 -0.38
CA SER A 296 -6.78 10.23 -0.75
C SER A 296 -7.69 9.83 0.41
N THR A 297 -7.30 8.82 1.20
CA THR A 297 -8.06 8.39 2.39
C THR A 297 -7.99 9.43 3.50
N GLU A 298 -6.79 9.96 3.78
CA GLU A 298 -6.60 11.04 4.79
C GLU A 298 -7.41 12.28 4.44
N GLY A 299 -7.51 12.61 3.15
CA GLY A 299 -8.39 13.68 2.65
C GLY A 299 -9.88 13.32 2.77
N ASN A 300 -10.28 12.10 2.44
CA ASN A 300 -11.66 11.64 2.51
C ASN A 300 -12.19 11.56 3.95
N LEU A 301 -11.37 11.09 4.88
CA LEU A 301 -11.71 10.97 6.30
C LEU A 301 -11.50 12.28 7.09
N GLY A 302 -10.87 13.29 6.48
CA GLY A 302 -10.59 14.56 7.14
C GLY A 302 -9.52 14.45 8.22
N ASP A 303 -8.57 13.54 8.09
CA ASP A 303 -7.53 13.28 9.07
C ASP A 303 -6.57 14.47 9.24
N GLY A 304 -6.19 15.07 8.13
CA GLY A 304 -5.23 16.17 8.11
C GLY A 304 -4.07 15.93 7.15
N LEU A 305 -2.97 16.62 7.37
CA LEU A 305 -1.79 16.55 6.50
C LEU A 305 -0.54 16.16 7.31
N PHE A 306 0.12 15.10 6.88
CA PHE A 306 1.41 14.66 7.43
C PHE A 306 2.47 15.79 7.27
N PRO A 307 3.36 16.03 8.26
CA PRO A 307 4.39 17.08 8.20
C PRO A 307 5.57 16.69 7.28
N LEU A 308 5.27 16.45 5.99
CA LEU A 308 6.18 15.85 5.00
C LEU A 308 7.48 16.65 4.84
N ARG A 309 7.40 17.98 4.77
CA ARG A 309 8.58 18.83 4.52
C ARG A 309 9.60 18.72 5.66
N ASP A 310 9.12 18.74 6.90
CA ASP A 310 9.98 18.60 8.08
C ASP A 310 10.57 17.20 8.15
N TYR A 311 9.76 16.19 7.84
CA TYR A 311 10.19 14.80 7.81
C TYR A 311 11.29 14.56 6.77
N GLN A 312 11.12 15.08 5.56
CA GLN A 312 12.14 15.03 4.49
C GLN A 312 13.42 15.78 4.87
N ALA A 313 13.30 16.93 5.54
CA ALA A 313 14.45 17.71 6.01
C ALA A 313 15.30 16.94 7.04
N PHE A 314 14.71 15.99 7.77
CA PHE A 314 15.42 15.05 8.65
C PHE A 314 15.87 13.76 7.96
N GLY A 315 15.76 13.67 6.63
CA GLY A 315 16.14 12.48 5.85
C GLY A 315 15.15 11.32 5.94
N GLY A 316 13.94 11.56 6.42
CA GLY A 316 12.87 10.56 6.56
C GLY A 316 12.46 9.95 5.21
N LYS A 317 12.10 8.66 5.23
CA LYS A 317 11.65 7.90 4.06
C LYS A 317 10.16 7.62 4.16
N TRP A 318 9.45 7.80 3.04
CA TRP A 318 8.02 7.64 2.96
C TRP A 318 7.60 6.87 1.71
N SER A 319 6.43 6.30 1.76
CA SER A 319 5.77 5.63 0.64
C SER A 319 4.29 5.98 0.63
N ILE A 320 3.57 5.52 -0.40
CA ILE A 320 2.13 5.74 -0.54
C ILE A 320 1.35 4.45 -0.40
N GLY A 321 0.12 4.56 0.12
CA GLY A 321 -0.89 3.51 0.16
C GLY A 321 -2.23 4.03 -0.30
N THR A 322 -3.15 3.13 -0.68
CA THR A 322 -4.53 3.48 -1.07
C THR A 322 -5.55 3.31 0.07
N ASP A 323 -5.16 2.60 1.11
CA ASP A 323 -5.89 2.35 2.36
C ASP A 323 -7.35 1.93 2.14
N SER A 324 -8.33 2.85 2.19
CA SER A 324 -9.76 2.56 2.02
C SER A 324 -10.25 2.55 0.55
N HIS A 325 -9.36 2.82 -0.41
CA HIS A 325 -9.60 2.70 -1.86
C HIS A 325 -10.64 3.68 -2.44
N VAL A 326 -10.76 4.88 -1.88
CA VAL A 326 -11.52 5.98 -2.49
C VAL A 326 -10.84 6.50 -3.76
N GLY A 327 -9.52 6.32 -3.88
CA GLY A 327 -8.69 6.51 -5.07
C GLY A 327 -7.74 5.35 -5.28
N LEU A 328 -7.38 5.08 -6.55
CA LEU A 328 -6.41 4.01 -6.90
C LEU A 328 -5.28 4.51 -7.79
N ASN A 329 -5.23 5.81 -8.12
CA ASN A 329 -4.22 6.35 -9.01
C ASN A 329 -2.98 6.80 -8.22
N PRO A 330 -1.81 6.12 -8.34
CA PRO A 330 -0.60 6.49 -7.58
C PRO A 330 -0.09 7.90 -7.90
N LEU A 331 -0.28 8.38 -9.13
CA LEU A 331 0.10 9.74 -9.50
C LEU A 331 -0.80 10.78 -8.82
N GLU A 332 -2.08 10.45 -8.59
CA GLU A 332 -3.01 11.29 -7.85
C GLU A 332 -2.66 11.32 -6.36
N GLU A 333 -2.37 10.16 -5.75
CA GLU A 333 -1.87 10.11 -4.37
C GLU A 333 -0.66 11.03 -4.17
N LEU A 334 0.32 10.95 -5.07
CA LEU A 334 1.50 11.82 -5.04
C LEU A 334 1.15 13.30 -5.24
N ARG A 335 0.19 13.62 -6.13
CA ARG A 335 -0.25 15.01 -6.33
C ARG A 335 -1.01 15.58 -5.13
N ILE A 336 -1.90 14.80 -4.51
CA ILE A 336 -2.63 15.23 -3.31
C ILE A 336 -1.63 15.51 -2.18
N LEU A 337 -0.67 14.61 -1.97
CA LEU A 337 0.40 14.78 -0.98
C LEU A 337 1.20 16.07 -1.21
N ASP A 338 1.65 16.32 -2.44
CA ASP A 338 2.41 17.52 -2.79
C ASP A 338 1.57 18.80 -2.68
N TYR A 339 0.35 18.78 -3.23
CA TYR A 339 -0.52 19.96 -3.24
C TYR A 339 -0.99 20.34 -1.84
N GLY A 340 -1.26 19.36 -0.97
CA GLY A 340 -1.52 19.61 0.44
C GLY A 340 -0.40 20.41 1.09
N GLN A 341 0.86 19.99 0.89
CA GLN A 341 2.02 20.70 1.43
C GLN A 341 2.18 22.11 0.84
N ARG A 342 1.93 22.27 -0.47
CA ARG A 342 2.00 23.59 -1.13
C ARG A 342 0.95 24.55 -0.59
N LEU A 343 -0.27 24.06 -0.37
CA LEU A 343 -1.39 24.88 0.13
C LEU A 343 -1.14 25.42 1.54
N ILE A 344 -0.60 24.59 2.44
CA ILE A 344 -0.36 25.03 3.84
C ILE A 344 0.93 25.84 4.01
N THR A 345 1.94 25.60 3.15
CA THR A 345 3.26 26.25 3.30
C THR A 345 3.46 27.45 2.36
N HIS A 346 2.60 27.63 1.36
CA HIS A 346 2.74 28.61 0.27
C HIS A 346 4.06 28.50 -0.50
N LYS A 347 4.64 27.26 -0.57
CA LYS A 347 5.91 26.97 -1.23
C LYS A 347 5.73 25.80 -2.20
N ARG A 348 6.33 25.90 -3.40
CA ARG A 348 6.17 24.87 -4.43
C ARG A 348 7.11 23.69 -4.30
N ASN A 349 8.30 23.84 -3.77
CA ASN A 349 9.35 22.82 -3.75
C ASN A 349 9.13 21.82 -2.59
N THR A 350 8.20 20.88 -2.74
CA THR A 350 7.93 19.85 -1.73
C THR A 350 8.78 18.61 -2.00
N PHE A 351 8.70 18.06 -3.22
CA PHE A 351 9.44 16.87 -3.62
C PHE A 351 10.83 17.25 -4.14
N THR A 352 11.77 17.41 -3.23
CA THR A 352 13.16 17.75 -3.54
C THR A 352 14.10 17.13 -2.51
N SER A 353 15.34 16.87 -2.91
CA SER A 353 16.43 16.49 -2.02
C SER A 353 17.71 17.23 -2.43
N GLU A 354 18.79 17.03 -1.68
CA GLU A 354 20.12 17.54 -2.06
C GLU A 354 20.65 16.92 -3.37
N LEU A 355 20.11 15.74 -3.77
CA LEU A 355 20.54 14.99 -4.94
C LEU A 355 19.77 15.36 -6.20
N THR A 356 18.50 15.74 -6.09
CA THR A 356 17.67 16.12 -7.24
C THR A 356 16.70 17.24 -6.91
N GLY A 357 16.61 18.20 -7.81
CA GLY A 357 15.54 19.22 -7.83
C GLY A 357 14.35 18.80 -8.69
N ASN A 358 14.36 17.62 -9.31
CA ASN A 358 13.27 17.09 -10.13
C ASN A 358 12.23 16.41 -9.25
N SER A 359 11.08 17.05 -9.10
CA SER A 359 9.98 16.56 -8.23
C SER A 359 9.47 15.19 -8.65
N GLY A 360 9.42 14.90 -9.96
CA GLY A 360 8.98 13.61 -10.48
C GLY A 360 9.93 12.49 -10.12
N GLU A 361 11.22 12.68 -10.34
CA GLU A 361 12.25 11.69 -9.98
C GLU A 361 12.24 11.40 -8.48
N TYR A 362 12.21 12.45 -7.65
CA TYR A 362 12.16 12.28 -6.20
C TYR A 362 10.93 11.51 -5.73
N ALA A 363 9.74 11.87 -6.24
CA ALA A 363 8.49 11.22 -5.84
C ALA A 363 8.43 9.76 -6.31
N LEU A 364 8.87 9.47 -7.54
CA LEU A 364 8.94 8.09 -8.06
C LEU A 364 9.94 7.24 -7.26
N ASP A 365 11.09 7.80 -6.88
CA ASP A 365 12.07 7.11 -6.04
C ASP A 365 11.46 6.73 -4.68
N MET A 366 10.83 7.69 -3.98
CA MET A 366 10.19 7.43 -2.69
C MET A 366 9.07 6.40 -2.80
N ALA A 367 8.13 6.58 -3.73
CA ALA A 367 7.02 5.65 -3.94
C ALA A 367 7.49 4.23 -4.31
N THR A 368 8.63 4.11 -5.01
CA THR A 368 9.18 2.82 -5.42
C THR A 368 10.05 2.19 -4.34
N ILE A 369 11.15 2.85 -3.95
CA ILE A 369 12.19 2.25 -3.10
C ILE A 369 11.72 2.11 -1.65
N ALA A 370 11.12 3.15 -1.07
CA ALA A 370 10.58 3.04 0.27
C ALA A 370 9.33 2.14 0.30
N GLY A 371 8.49 2.18 -0.75
CA GLY A 371 7.35 1.28 -0.90
C GLY A 371 7.74 -0.19 -0.95
N ARG A 372 8.81 -0.55 -1.66
CA ARG A 372 9.33 -1.94 -1.69
C ARG A 372 9.70 -2.50 -0.33
N LYS A 373 10.19 -1.67 0.59
CA LYS A 373 10.50 -2.12 1.95
C LYS A 373 9.25 -2.64 2.68
N ALA A 374 8.09 -2.02 2.43
CA ALA A 374 6.81 -2.51 2.94
C ALA A 374 6.46 -3.93 2.45
N MET A 375 7.05 -4.35 1.32
CA MET A 375 6.93 -5.68 0.73
C MET A 375 8.12 -6.61 1.05
N ASN A 376 8.93 -6.28 2.07
CA ASN A 376 10.14 -7.01 2.41
C ASN A 376 11.20 -7.05 1.29
N ASN A 377 11.25 -6.02 0.43
CA ASN A 377 12.26 -5.88 -0.61
C ASN A 377 13.09 -4.62 -0.35
N PHE A 378 14.35 -4.79 0.02
CA PHE A 378 15.30 -3.73 0.36
C PHE A 378 16.22 -3.34 -0.81
N SER A 379 15.90 -3.77 -2.03
CA SER A 379 16.64 -3.37 -3.22
C SER A 379 16.52 -1.87 -3.49
N SER A 380 17.65 -1.23 -3.74
CA SER A 380 17.71 0.18 -4.15
C SER A 380 17.69 0.38 -5.67
N ALA A 381 17.79 -0.69 -6.46
CA ALA A 381 17.74 -0.60 -7.91
C ALA A 381 16.29 -0.67 -8.41
N TYR A 382 15.95 0.13 -9.42
CA TYR A 382 14.62 0.06 -10.04
C TYR A 382 14.38 -1.27 -10.74
N PHE A 383 15.36 -1.75 -11.48
CA PHE A 383 15.38 -3.07 -12.11
C PHE A 383 16.70 -3.76 -11.85
N LYS A 384 16.65 -5.01 -11.39
CA LYS A 384 17.85 -5.77 -10.99
C LYS A 384 17.72 -7.23 -11.39
N VAL A 385 18.80 -7.81 -11.88
CA VAL A 385 18.88 -9.26 -12.16
C VAL A 385 18.57 -10.05 -10.90
N GLY A 386 17.70 -11.06 -11.05
CA GLY A 386 17.19 -11.91 -9.98
C GLY A 386 15.86 -11.42 -9.34
N GLU A 387 15.45 -10.18 -9.59
CA GLU A 387 14.17 -9.64 -9.11
C GLU A 387 13.07 -9.78 -10.16
N ALA A 388 11.81 -9.77 -9.75
CA ALA A 388 10.67 -9.79 -10.65
C ALA A 388 10.65 -8.53 -11.53
N LEU A 389 10.36 -8.69 -12.83
CA LEU A 389 10.17 -7.55 -13.73
C LEU A 389 8.80 -6.93 -13.47
N ASN A 390 8.82 -5.72 -12.90
CA ASN A 390 7.65 -4.93 -12.53
C ASN A 390 7.77 -3.51 -13.07
N ALA A 391 6.91 -3.12 -14.01
CA ALA A 391 6.93 -1.82 -14.66
C ALA A 391 5.53 -1.27 -14.92
N SER A 392 5.40 0.04 -14.86
CA SER A 392 4.26 0.82 -15.36
C SER A 392 4.69 1.54 -16.64
N VAL A 393 3.87 1.51 -17.69
CA VAL A 393 4.21 2.07 -19.00
C VAL A 393 3.21 3.18 -19.35
N VAL A 394 3.74 4.37 -19.63
CA VAL A 394 2.95 5.55 -20.02
C VAL A 394 3.07 5.78 -21.51
N ASP A 395 1.94 6.08 -22.18
CA ASP A 395 1.86 6.28 -23.62
C ASP A 395 2.65 7.52 -24.06
N GLU A 396 3.68 7.32 -24.86
CA GLU A 396 4.52 8.38 -25.44
C GLU A 396 3.77 9.34 -26.37
N ARG A 397 2.62 8.92 -26.93
CA ARG A 397 1.81 9.71 -27.83
C ARG A 397 0.95 10.75 -27.12
N SER A 398 0.91 10.71 -25.78
CA SER A 398 0.26 11.76 -24.99
C SER A 398 0.85 13.12 -25.37
N PRO A 399 0.04 14.15 -25.70
CA PRO A 399 0.55 15.39 -26.31
C PRO A 399 1.63 16.10 -25.49
N LEU A 400 1.53 16.08 -24.16
CA LEU A 400 2.51 16.72 -23.29
C LEU A 400 3.80 15.88 -23.13
N LEU A 401 3.71 14.57 -23.35
CA LEU A 401 4.87 13.67 -23.24
C LEU A 401 5.63 13.54 -24.55
N ALA A 402 4.92 13.60 -25.69
CA ALA A 402 5.51 13.39 -27.02
C ALA A 402 6.65 14.33 -27.39
N SER A 403 6.69 15.53 -26.79
CA SER A 403 7.73 16.54 -27.02
C SER A 403 8.53 16.88 -25.74
N CYS A 404 8.34 16.11 -24.68
CA CYS A 404 8.99 16.35 -23.41
C CYS A 404 10.48 15.99 -23.46
N SER A 405 11.34 16.85 -22.90
CA SER A 405 12.75 16.49 -22.71
C SER A 405 12.91 15.42 -21.61
N GLU A 406 13.92 14.57 -21.73
CA GLU A 406 14.21 13.56 -20.69
C GLU A 406 14.37 14.17 -19.30
N THR A 407 14.95 15.36 -19.18
CA THR A 407 15.11 16.07 -17.90
C THR A 407 13.79 16.37 -17.21
N ASN A 408 12.72 16.60 -17.96
CA ASN A 408 11.40 16.94 -17.41
C ASN A 408 10.42 15.76 -17.41
N LEU A 409 10.78 14.65 -18.03
CA LEU A 409 9.86 13.57 -18.34
C LEU A 409 9.20 12.97 -17.08
N ALA A 410 9.97 12.68 -16.03
CA ALA A 410 9.43 12.15 -14.78
C ALA A 410 8.43 13.13 -14.12
N SER A 411 8.75 14.43 -14.11
CA SER A 411 7.85 15.47 -13.59
C SER A 411 6.63 15.65 -14.49
N THR A 412 6.77 15.56 -15.81
CA THR A 412 5.62 15.64 -16.73
C THR A 412 4.70 14.45 -16.52
N ILE A 413 5.23 13.22 -16.37
CA ILE A 413 4.43 12.04 -16.03
C ILE A 413 3.68 12.28 -14.72
N LEU A 414 4.38 12.68 -13.65
CA LEU A 414 3.77 12.89 -12.34
C LEU A 414 2.61 13.89 -12.37
N TYR A 415 2.80 15.04 -13.01
CA TYR A 415 1.84 16.15 -12.89
C TYR A 415 0.79 16.22 -14.00
N THR A 416 0.94 15.47 -15.09
CA THR A 416 0.05 15.60 -16.26
C THR A 416 -0.56 14.30 -16.74
N SER A 417 -0.14 13.15 -16.18
CA SER A 417 -0.68 11.85 -16.58
C SER A 417 -1.67 11.30 -15.55
N ASP A 418 -2.53 10.41 -16.00
CA ASP A 418 -3.47 9.65 -15.21
C ASP A 418 -3.65 8.23 -15.79
N ALA A 419 -4.65 7.49 -15.33
CA ALA A 419 -4.91 6.13 -15.80
C ALA A 419 -5.20 6.04 -17.32
N ALA A 420 -5.63 7.14 -17.97
CA ALA A 420 -5.90 7.14 -19.42
C ALA A 420 -4.61 7.14 -20.24
N GLN A 421 -3.51 7.63 -19.69
CA GLN A 421 -2.19 7.57 -20.33
C GLN A 421 -1.42 6.29 -19.99
N GLN A 422 -1.90 5.47 -19.09
CA GLN A 422 -1.29 4.17 -18.79
C GLN A 422 -1.57 3.18 -19.92
N SER A 423 -0.56 2.84 -20.71
CA SER A 423 -0.69 1.94 -21.85
C SER A 423 -0.52 0.47 -21.50
N ALA A 424 0.30 0.16 -20.48
CA ALA A 424 0.51 -1.20 -20.02
C ALA A 424 1.05 -1.24 -18.58
N THR A 425 0.89 -2.41 -17.96
CA THR A 425 1.59 -2.80 -16.73
C THR A 425 2.31 -4.11 -16.98
N ILE A 426 3.54 -4.22 -16.51
CA ILE A 426 4.25 -5.50 -16.43
C ILE A 426 4.32 -5.86 -14.95
N SER A 427 3.68 -6.95 -14.58
CA SER A 427 3.69 -7.46 -13.20
C SER A 427 4.24 -8.88 -13.20
N ASN A 428 5.30 -9.08 -12.42
CA ASN A 428 5.95 -10.39 -12.30
C ASN A 428 6.35 -10.99 -13.65
N GLY A 429 6.84 -10.15 -14.59
CA GLY A 429 7.23 -10.55 -15.94
C GLY A 429 6.07 -10.85 -16.89
N VAL A 430 4.83 -10.54 -16.52
CA VAL A 430 3.65 -10.69 -17.38
C VAL A 430 3.22 -9.32 -17.90
N TYR A 431 3.18 -9.18 -19.24
CA TYR A 431 2.70 -7.97 -19.90
C TYR A 431 1.16 -7.92 -19.91
N MET A 432 0.62 -6.81 -19.50
CA MET A 432 -0.82 -6.55 -19.42
C MET A 432 -1.14 -5.24 -20.15
N GLU A 433 -1.72 -5.33 -21.33
CA GLU A 433 -2.17 -4.15 -22.08
C GLU A 433 -3.26 -3.41 -21.30
N ASN A 434 -3.13 -2.10 -21.14
CA ASN A 434 -3.99 -1.26 -20.29
C ASN A 434 -4.10 -1.77 -18.85
N GLY A 435 -3.08 -2.50 -18.35
CA GLY A 435 -3.06 -3.11 -17.03
C GLY A 435 -4.06 -4.24 -16.82
N LYS A 436 -4.65 -4.80 -17.86
CA LYS A 436 -5.66 -5.86 -17.79
C LYS A 436 -5.06 -7.23 -18.03
N SER A 437 -5.19 -8.11 -17.04
CA SER A 437 -4.87 -9.53 -17.21
C SER A 437 -5.92 -10.24 -18.07
N THR A 438 -5.62 -11.43 -18.54
CA THR A 438 -6.57 -12.28 -19.30
C THR A 438 -7.80 -12.68 -18.48
N ALA A 439 -7.72 -12.62 -17.15
CA ALA A 439 -8.81 -12.95 -16.22
C ALA A 439 -9.71 -11.74 -15.89
N TYR A 440 -9.38 -10.52 -16.37
CA TYR A 440 -10.02 -9.28 -15.94
C TYR A 440 -11.56 -9.29 -16.07
N ASP A 441 -12.11 -9.75 -17.21
CA ASP A 441 -13.56 -9.73 -17.44
C ASP A 441 -14.29 -10.73 -16.50
N GLN A 442 -13.67 -11.89 -16.20
CA GLN A 442 -14.23 -12.84 -15.25
C GLN A 442 -14.17 -12.26 -13.82
N ILE A 443 -13.04 -11.69 -13.42
CA ILE A 443 -12.89 -11.01 -12.12
C ILE A 443 -13.98 -9.95 -11.92
N LYS A 444 -14.21 -9.12 -12.93
CA LYS A 444 -15.25 -8.08 -12.92
C LYS A 444 -16.65 -8.68 -12.76
N SER A 445 -16.95 -9.76 -13.48
CA SER A 445 -18.25 -10.44 -13.39
C SER A 445 -18.49 -10.99 -11.99
N ASP A 446 -17.50 -11.64 -11.40
CA ASP A 446 -17.58 -12.24 -10.06
C ASP A 446 -17.74 -11.16 -8.98
N PHE A 447 -17.02 -10.04 -9.11
CA PHE A 447 -17.17 -8.90 -8.21
C PHE A 447 -18.56 -8.27 -8.27
N ILE A 448 -19.13 -8.09 -9.47
CA ILE A 448 -20.52 -7.58 -9.63
C ILE A 448 -21.51 -8.53 -8.96
N ALA A 449 -21.34 -9.84 -9.12
CA ALA A 449 -22.19 -10.83 -8.45
C ALA A 449 -22.06 -10.74 -6.92
N THR A 450 -20.85 -10.60 -6.42
CA THR A 450 -20.56 -10.39 -4.98
C THR A 450 -21.24 -9.13 -4.43
N LEU A 451 -21.11 -7.99 -5.12
CA LEU A 451 -21.78 -6.76 -4.71
C LEU A 451 -23.30 -6.91 -4.66
N ASN A 452 -23.89 -7.64 -5.65
CA ASN A 452 -25.32 -7.91 -5.65
C ASN A 452 -25.77 -8.75 -4.44
N GLN A 453 -24.96 -9.69 -3.98
CA GLN A 453 -25.24 -10.46 -2.75
C GLN A 453 -25.10 -9.60 -1.49
N LEU A 454 -24.22 -8.61 -1.52
CA LEU A 454 -23.97 -7.71 -0.39
C LEU A 454 -24.88 -6.46 -0.36
N LYS A 455 -25.85 -6.30 -1.27
CA LYS A 455 -26.71 -5.10 -1.37
C LYS A 455 -27.52 -4.78 -0.10
N ASN A 456 -27.90 -5.80 0.69
CA ASN A 456 -28.73 -5.66 1.86
C ASN A 456 -27.93 -5.76 3.18
N ARG A 457 -26.66 -5.44 3.14
CA ARG A 457 -25.79 -5.46 4.33
C ARG A 457 -26.04 -4.28 5.28
#